data_5ef7da00ede069dd3c590086c65c7fdc
#
_entry.id   5ef7da00ede069dd3c590086c65c7fdc
#
_cell.length_a   1.000
_cell.length_b   1.000
_cell.length_c   1.000
_cell.angle_alpha   90.00
_cell.angle_beta   90.00
_cell.angle_gamma   90.00
#
_symmetry.space_group_name_H-M   'P 1'
#
loop_
_entity.id
_entity.type
_entity.pdbx_description
1 polymer ?
#
loop_
_entity_poly.entity_id
_entity_poly.type
_entity_poly.pdbx_seq_one_letter_code
_entity_poly.pdbx_strand_id
1 'polypeptide(L)'
;MTSALTLSGSIRQGSQNRKLQLHVGQRLEAAGVTVTAIDLGNFEMPIFNEDLEPDHVPEAAGRLAELWRTHDIVFIAAPEYNGGLPPLLVNVLAWLSRQKPSPFRHPIIGIGGVSSGKYGTIWALSHLRDSLSKVGGLVVPGLLGIGPDEQAFDANGDFVEHAIKRKVDQLVHDLTHIRRG
;
A
#
# COMPACT_ATOMS: atom_id res chain seq x y z
N MET A 1 -16.51 -13.99 1.22
CA MET A 1 -16.38 -12.75 2.03
C MET A 1 -15.20 -11.99 1.42
N THR A 2 -15.35 -10.71 1.13
CA THR A 2 -14.26 -9.90 0.55
C THR A 2 -13.13 -9.73 1.56
N SER A 3 -11.88 -9.87 1.12
CA SER A 3 -10.69 -9.80 1.96
C SER A 3 -9.74 -8.70 1.50
N ALA A 4 -9.04 -8.06 2.43
CA ALA A 4 -8.08 -7.00 2.15
C ALA A 4 -6.75 -7.23 2.87
N LEU A 5 -5.67 -7.05 2.13
CA LEU A 5 -4.31 -6.94 2.66
C LEU A 5 -3.95 -5.46 2.79
N THR A 6 -3.48 -5.02 3.95
CA THR A 6 -2.99 -3.65 4.13
C THR A 6 -1.53 -3.65 4.56
N LEU A 7 -0.74 -2.74 3.99
CA LEU A 7 0.68 -2.62 4.29
C LEU A 7 1.17 -1.17 4.21
N SER A 8 2.28 -0.89 4.90
CA SER A 8 2.97 0.40 4.85
C SER A 8 4.37 0.25 4.26
N GLY A 9 4.76 1.17 3.40
CA GLY A 9 6.13 1.30 2.88
C GLY A 9 7.13 1.88 3.88
N SER A 10 6.76 1.97 5.16
CA SER A 10 7.63 2.45 6.24
C SER A 10 7.60 1.50 7.42
N ILE A 11 8.77 1.04 7.82
CA ILE A 11 9.00 0.23 9.04
C ILE A 11 9.46 1.09 10.24
N ARG A 12 9.52 2.41 10.08
CA ARG A 12 9.91 3.34 11.15
C ARG A 12 8.90 3.30 12.29
N GLN A 13 9.38 3.26 13.54
CA GLN A 13 8.53 3.43 14.72
C GLN A 13 7.81 4.78 14.66
N GLY A 14 6.52 4.81 15.02
CA GLY A 14 5.70 6.02 14.95
C GLY A 14 5.41 6.54 13.53
N SER A 15 5.52 5.69 12.51
CA SER A 15 5.25 6.06 11.11
C SER A 15 3.81 6.52 10.93
N GLN A 16 3.61 7.72 10.36
CA GLN A 16 2.29 8.24 9.97
C GLN A 16 1.65 7.37 8.87
N ASN A 17 2.47 6.78 8.00
CA ASN A 17 1.97 5.84 6.98
C ASN A 17 1.48 4.53 7.61
N ARG A 18 2.09 4.07 8.72
CA ARG A 18 1.55 2.94 9.48
C ARG A 18 0.19 3.29 10.11
N LYS A 19 0.02 4.51 10.64
CA LYS A 19 -1.28 4.98 11.14
C LYS A 19 -2.32 5.02 10.03
N LEU A 20 -1.97 5.56 8.85
CA LEU A 20 -2.85 5.56 7.68
C LEU A 20 -3.26 4.14 7.26
N GLN A 21 -2.31 3.21 7.21
CA GLN A 21 -2.58 1.80 6.92
C GLN A 21 -3.65 1.22 7.85
N LEU A 22 -3.47 1.39 9.16
CA LEU A 22 -4.37 0.87 10.18
C LEU A 22 -5.75 1.54 10.10
N HIS A 23 -5.79 2.85 9.90
CA HIS A 23 -7.05 3.59 9.77
C HIS A 23 -7.86 3.16 8.54
N VAL A 24 -7.22 3.01 7.38
CA VAL A 24 -7.89 2.48 6.17
C VAL A 24 -8.35 1.04 6.41
N GLY A 25 -7.55 0.22 7.11
CA GLY A 25 -7.95 -1.13 7.52
C GLY A 25 -9.24 -1.11 8.33
N GLN A 26 -9.33 -0.30 9.39
CA GLN A 26 -10.54 -0.15 10.20
C GLN A 26 -11.77 0.31 9.38
N ARG A 27 -11.57 1.21 8.40
CA ARG A 27 -12.66 1.64 7.51
C ARG A 27 -13.13 0.52 6.57
N LEU A 28 -12.22 -0.32 6.09
CA LEU A 28 -12.55 -1.53 5.33
C LEU A 28 -13.31 -2.56 6.19
N GLU A 29 -12.88 -2.78 7.44
CA GLU A 29 -13.62 -3.65 8.38
C GLU A 29 -15.03 -3.15 8.65
N ALA A 30 -15.20 -1.84 8.87
CA ALA A 30 -16.51 -1.21 9.03
C ALA A 30 -17.41 -1.36 7.78
N ALA A 31 -16.81 -1.55 6.60
CA ALA A 31 -17.50 -1.85 5.34
C ALA A 31 -17.72 -3.37 5.12
N GLY A 32 -17.45 -4.22 6.11
CA GLY A 32 -17.67 -5.67 6.05
C GLY A 32 -16.58 -6.48 5.35
N VAL A 33 -15.37 -5.91 5.20
CA VAL A 33 -14.20 -6.57 4.61
C VAL A 33 -13.36 -7.21 5.70
N THR A 34 -12.89 -8.45 5.51
CA THR A 34 -11.90 -9.08 6.40
C THR A 34 -10.51 -8.52 6.12
N VAL A 35 -9.84 -7.92 7.11
CA VAL A 35 -8.55 -7.23 6.92
C VAL A 35 -7.39 -7.99 7.53
N THR A 36 -6.34 -8.17 6.73
CA THR A 36 -5.02 -8.63 7.15
C THR A 36 -4.04 -7.46 7.08
N ALA A 37 -3.64 -6.93 8.23
CA ALA A 37 -2.65 -5.86 8.31
C ALA A 37 -1.26 -6.46 8.54
N ILE A 38 -0.32 -6.21 7.62
CA ILE A 38 1.05 -6.71 7.75
C ILE A 38 2.06 -5.60 7.99
N ASP A 39 3.20 -5.99 8.57
CA ASP A 39 4.40 -5.16 8.68
C ASP A 39 5.46 -5.68 7.72
N LEU A 40 5.94 -4.85 6.79
CA LEU A 40 6.99 -5.23 5.85
C LEU A 40 8.32 -5.54 6.54
N GLY A 41 8.53 -5.10 7.79
CA GLY A 41 9.69 -5.51 8.59
C GLY A 41 9.76 -7.01 8.86
N ASN A 42 8.64 -7.73 8.75
CA ASN A 42 8.58 -9.20 8.87
C ASN A 42 8.86 -9.93 7.53
N PHE A 43 9.16 -9.19 6.46
CA PHE A 43 9.43 -9.69 5.12
C PHE A 43 10.78 -9.18 4.62
N GLU A 44 11.84 -9.46 5.38
CA GLU A 44 13.19 -9.05 5.00
C GLU A 44 13.62 -9.74 3.70
N MET A 45 14.09 -8.93 2.76
CA MET A 45 14.58 -9.36 1.46
C MET A 45 15.87 -8.59 1.14
N PRO A 46 16.90 -9.24 0.58
CA PRO A 46 18.07 -8.52 0.09
C PRO A 46 17.66 -7.50 -0.98
N ILE A 47 18.53 -6.52 -1.25
CA ILE A 47 18.33 -5.65 -2.40
C ILE A 47 18.25 -6.54 -3.64
N PHE A 48 17.21 -6.27 -4.46
CA PHE A 48 16.94 -7.05 -5.66
C PHE A 48 18.17 -7.10 -6.58
N ASN A 49 18.55 -8.32 -6.94
CA ASN A 49 19.61 -8.61 -7.89
C ASN A 49 19.17 -9.81 -8.74
N GLU A 50 19.18 -9.67 -10.06
CA GLU A 50 18.78 -10.73 -11.00
C GLU A 50 19.67 -11.98 -10.88
N ASP A 51 20.93 -11.84 -10.47
CA ASP A 51 21.84 -12.97 -10.27
C ASP A 51 21.37 -13.91 -9.13
N LEU A 52 20.49 -13.43 -8.26
CA LEU A 52 19.92 -14.24 -7.17
C LEU A 52 18.66 -15.02 -7.61
N GLU A 53 18.06 -14.71 -8.77
CA GLU A 53 16.76 -15.30 -9.18
C GLU A 53 16.80 -16.81 -9.42
N PRO A 54 17.82 -17.40 -10.08
CA PRO A 54 17.77 -18.81 -10.44
C PRO A 54 17.71 -19.75 -9.23
N ASP A 55 18.41 -19.40 -8.14
CA ASP A 55 18.65 -20.31 -7.04
C ASP A 55 18.31 -19.75 -5.64
N HIS A 56 18.01 -18.45 -5.53
CA HIS A 56 17.94 -17.75 -4.23
C HIS A 56 16.80 -16.74 -4.14
N VAL A 57 15.62 -17.02 -4.72
CA VAL A 57 14.45 -16.19 -4.48
C VAL A 57 14.13 -16.19 -2.98
N PRO A 58 14.11 -15.03 -2.31
CA PRO A 58 13.83 -14.98 -0.88
C PRO A 58 12.49 -15.61 -0.53
N GLU A 59 12.45 -16.49 0.45
CA GLU A 59 11.19 -17.09 0.93
C GLU A 59 10.15 -16.04 1.31
N ALA A 60 10.60 -14.91 1.88
CA ALA A 60 9.76 -13.77 2.22
C ALA A 60 9.02 -13.19 0.99
N ALA A 61 9.65 -13.18 -0.19
CA ALA A 61 9.00 -12.74 -1.43
C ALA A 61 7.86 -13.67 -1.83
N GLY A 62 8.05 -14.99 -1.73
CA GLY A 62 7.02 -15.99 -1.99
C GLY A 62 5.84 -15.87 -1.03
N ARG A 63 6.09 -15.75 0.27
CA ARG A 63 5.05 -15.56 1.29
C ARG A 63 4.26 -14.26 1.07
N LEU A 64 4.94 -13.18 0.75
CA LEU A 64 4.28 -11.90 0.48
C LEU A 64 3.45 -11.96 -0.80
N ALA A 65 3.97 -12.59 -1.85
CA ALA A 65 3.23 -12.79 -3.10
C ALA A 65 1.97 -13.63 -2.90
N GLU A 66 2.01 -14.63 -2.02
CA GLU A 66 0.83 -15.43 -1.70
C GLU A 66 -0.24 -14.61 -0.97
N LEU A 67 0.14 -13.78 0.00
CA LEU A 67 -0.78 -12.84 0.63
C LEU A 67 -1.44 -11.91 -0.41
N TRP A 68 -0.69 -11.39 -1.37
CA TRP A 68 -1.26 -10.56 -2.43
C TRP A 68 -2.25 -11.31 -3.32
N ARG A 69 -1.96 -12.58 -3.66
CA ARG A 69 -2.82 -13.39 -4.52
C ARG A 69 -4.12 -13.83 -3.85
N THR A 70 -4.11 -14.00 -2.55
CA THR A 70 -5.23 -14.55 -1.77
C THR A 70 -6.18 -13.48 -1.22
N HIS A 71 -5.87 -12.19 -1.41
CA HIS A 71 -6.73 -11.08 -1.00
C HIS A 71 -7.34 -10.38 -2.22
N ASP A 72 -8.62 -10.01 -2.11
CA ASP A 72 -9.35 -9.30 -3.17
C ASP A 72 -8.92 -7.84 -3.31
N ILE A 73 -8.45 -7.26 -2.22
CA ILE A 73 -8.02 -5.86 -2.11
C ILE A 73 -6.61 -5.81 -1.54
N VAL A 74 -5.79 -4.88 -2.06
CA VAL A 74 -4.50 -4.50 -1.44
C VAL A 74 -4.48 -3.00 -1.23
N PHE A 75 -4.21 -2.54 -0.01
CA PHE A 75 -3.96 -1.14 0.28
C PHE A 75 -2.51 -0.90 0.68
N ILE A 76 -1.87 0.08 0.04
CA ILE A 76 -0.47 0.46 0.26
C ILE A 76 -0.40 1.89 0.77
N ALA A 77 0.06 2.07 2.02
CA ALA A 77 0.41 3.38 2.55
C ALA A 77 1.89 3.68 2.27
N ALA A 78 2.16 4.57 1.30
CA ALA A 78 3.50 4.87 0.80
C ALA A 78 3.99 6.23 1.29
N PRO A 79 5.07 6.32 2.07
CA PRO A 79 5.75 7.58 2.31
C PRO A 79 6.43 8.09 1.04
N GLU A 80 6.80 9.38 1.05
CA GLU A 80 7.59 10.00 0.00
C GLU A 80 8.97 10.36 0.52
N TYR A 81 10.03 9.92 -0.15
CA TYR A 81 11.41 10.28 0.15
C TYR A 81 12.02 10.94 -1.08
N ASN A 82 12.42 12.22 -0.93
CA ASN A 82 13.03 13.01 -2.01
C ASN A 82 12.18 13.01 -3.32
N GLY A 83 10.87 13.11 -3.20
CA GLY A 83 9.94 13.08 -4.34
C GLY A 83 9.75 11.70 -5.00
N GLY A 84 10.23 10.63 -4.38
CA GLY A 84 10.15 9.26 -4.91
C GLY A 84 9.61 8.24 -3.93
N LEU A 85 9.50 7.00 -4.41
CA LEU A 85 9.13 5.86 -3.59
C LEU A 85 10.21 5.54 -2.55
N PRO A 86 9.82 5.05 -1.36
CA PRO A 86 10.79 4.56 -0.39
C PRO A 86 11.51 3.32 -0.95
N PRO A 87 12.83 3.18 -0.70
CA PRO A 87 13.63 2.04 -1.18
C PRO A 87 13.01 0.68 -0.83
N LEU A 88 12.39 0.58 0.35
CA LEU A 88 11.69 -0.63 0.79
C LEU A 88 10.59 -1.05 -0.19
N LEU A 89 9.73 -0.13 -0.63
CA LEU A 89 8.66 -0.46 -1.59
C LEU A 89 9.22 -0.79 -2.98
N VAL A 90 10.24 -0.07 -3.43
CA VAL A 90 10.90 -0.36 -4.71
C VAL A 90 11.44 -1.80 -4.70
N ASN A 91 12.15 -2.17 -3.62
CA ASN A 91 12.70 -3.51 -3.46
C ASN A 91 11.60 -4.60 -3.40
N VAL A 92 10.56 -4.36 -2.61
CA VAL A 92 9.40 -5.27 -2.50
C VAL A 92 8.74 -5.49 -3.86
N LEU A 93 8.47 -4.42 -4.62
CA LEU A 93 7.85 -4.53 -5.94
C LEU A 93 8.75 -5.28 -6.94
N ALA A 94 10.07 -5.06 -6.88
CA ALA A 94 11.03 -5.76 -7.72
C ALA A 94 10.95 -7.28 -7.46
N TRP A 95 11.06 -7.74 -6.21
CA TRP A 95 10.94 -9.16 -5.87
C TRP A 95 9.57 -9.77 -6.18
N LEU A 96 8.47 -9.02 -5.90
CA LEU A 96 7.12 -9.48 -6.21
C LEU A 96 6.87 -9.62 -7.71
N SER A 97 7.46 -8.77 -8.54
CA SER A 97 7.30 -8.82 -10.00
C SER A 97 7.87 -10.09 -10.63
N ARG A 98 8.77 -10.78 -9.93
CA ARG A 98 9.38 -12.05 -10.37
C ARG A 98 8.56 -13.28 -9.99
N GLN A 99 7.59 -13.12 -9.09
CA GLN A 99 6.78 -14.26 -8.63
C GLN A 99 5.78 -14.73 -9.69
N LYS A 100 5.60 -16.05 -9.76
CA LYS A 100 4.63 -16.70 -10.66
C LYS A 100 3.66 -17.58 -9.87
N PRO A 101 2.35 -17.48 -10.13
CA PRO A 101 1.67 -16.49 -11.00
C PRO A 101 1.84 -15.06 -10.45
N SER A 102 1.64 -14.04 -11.30
CA SER A 102 1.80 -12.63 -10.90
C SER A 102 0.86 -12.26 -9.73
N PRO A 103 1.36 -11.70 -8.63
CA PRO A 103 0.53 -11.31 -7.49
C PRO A 103 -0.31 -10.05 -7.75
N PHE A 104 0.04 -9.25 -8.76
CA PHE A 104 -0.60 -7.97 -9.03
C PHE A 104 -1.92 -8.07 -9.80
N ARG A 105 -2.18 -9.21 -10.43
CA ARG A 105 -3.32 -9.36 -11.35
C ARG A 105 -4.63 -9.69 -10.68
N HIS A 106 -4.61 -10.17 -9.44
CA HIS A 106 -5.83 -10.53 -8.72
C HIS A 106 -6.44 -9.34 -7.98
N PRO A 107 -5.74 -8.64 -7.07
CA PRO A 107 -6.37 -7.64 -6.21
C PRO A 107 -6.74 -6.35 -6.94
N ILE A 108 -7.75 -5.67 -6.40
CA ILE A 108 -7.99 -4.24 -6.61
C ILE A 108 -7.06 -3.48 -5.65
N ILE A 109 -6.32 -2.49 -6.16
CA ILE A 109 -5.26 -1.86 -5.39
C ILE A 109 -5.62 -0.41 -5.06
N GLY A 110 -5.55 -0.05 -3.77
CA GLY A 110 -5.62 1.31 -3.27
C GLY A 110 -4.26 1.80 -2.83
N ILE A 111 -3.98 3.07 -3.07
CA ILE A 111 -2.73 3.70 -2.64
C ILE A 111 -3.01 5.02 -1.92
N GLY A 112 -2.24 5.27 -0.87
CA GLY A 112 -2.29 6.52 -0.13
C GLY A 112 -0.98 6.78 0.59
N GLY A 113 -0.80 7.98 1.13
CA GLY A 113 0.40 8.27 1.88
C GLY A 113 0.34 9.59 2.64
N VAL A 114 1.18 9.70 3.64
CA VAL A 114 1.32 10.86 4.51
C VAL A 114 2.77 11.35 4.47
N SER A 115 2.97 12.65 4.27
CA SER A 115 4.29 13.28 4.36
C SER A 115 4.23 14.66 5.00
N SER A 116 5.39 15.20 5.40
CA SER A 116 5.52 16.53 5.97
C SER A 116 5.27 17.67 4.97
N GLY A 117 5.36 17.39 3.67
CA GLY A 117 5.13 18.36 2.62
C GLY A 117 3.64 18.72 2.43
N LYS A 118 3.36 19.97 2.05
CA LYS A 118 1.99 20.48 1.82
C LYS A 118 1.18 19.64 0.82
N TYR A 119 1.82 19.05 -0.17
CA TYR A 119 1.17 18.28 -1.22
C TYR A 119 1.05 16.78 -0.88
N GLY A 120 1.42 16.40 0.35
CA GLY A 120 1.45 15.00 0.75
C GLY A 120 2.46 14.20 -0.08
N THR A 121 2.13 12.96 -0.38
CA THR A 121 3.01 12.02 -1.09
C THR A 121 2.70 11.93 -2.59
N ILE A 122 2.28 13.03 -3.22
CA ILE A 122 1.71 12.99 -4.58
C ILE A 122 2.68 12.42 -5.62
N TRP A 123 3.97 12.74 -5.52
CA TRP A 123 5.00 12.26 -6.44
C TRP A 123 5.23 10.76 -6.27
N ALA A 124 5.41 10.30 -5.02
CA ALA A 124 5.57 8.89 -4.73
C ALA A 124 4.34 8.08 -5.16
N LEU A 125 3.13 8.57 -4.91
CA LEU A 125 1.90 7.90 -5.31
C LEU A 125 1.74 7.81 -6.83
N SER A 126 2.13 8.84 -7.58
CA SER A 126 2.14 8.80 -9.05
C SER A 126 3.10 7.72 -9.56
N HIS A 127 4.34 7.69 -9.06
CA HIS A 127 5.32 6.66 -9.42
C HIS A 127 4.85 5.25 -9.00
N LEU A 128 4.19 5.12 -7.84
CA LEU A 128 3.67 3.83 -7.38
C LEU A 128 2.55 3.33 -8.31
N ARG A 129 1.64 4.20 -8.71
CA ARG A 129 0.59 3.88 -9.67
C ARG A 129 1.15 3.38 -10.98
N ASP A 130 2.12 4.11 -11.55
CA ASP A 130 2.74 3.75 -12.82
C ASP A 130 3.44 2.38 -12.73
N SER A 131 4.18 2.16 -11.64
CA SER A 131 4.87 0.89 -11.40
C SER A 131 3.91 -0.29 -11.27
N LEU A 132 2.82 -0.12 -10.49
CA LEU A 132 1.80 -1.14 -10.31
C LEU A 132 1.03 -1.42 -11.61
N SER A 133 0.69 -0.38 -12.37
CA SER A 133 0.01 -0.50 -13.66
C SER A 133 0.88 -1.24 -14.68
N LYS A 134 2.19 -0.96 -14.71
CA LYS A 134 3.16 -1.64 -15.57
C LYS A 134 3.19 -3.15 -15.36
N VAL A 135 3.03 -3.61 -14.12
CA VAL A 135 3.03 -5.05 -13.78
C VAL A 135 1.63 -5.69 -13.80
N GLY A 136 0.62 -4.96 -14.26
CA GLY A 136 -0.76 -5.43 -14.44
C GLY A 136 -1.68 -5.24 -13.23
N GLY A 137 -1.26 -4.43 -12.26
CA GLY A 137 -2.10 -4.03 -11.14
C GLY A 137 -3.24 -3.09 -11.55
N LEU A 138 -4.44 -3.31 -11.02
CA LEU A 138 -5.57 -2.39 -11.18
C LEU A 138 -5.64 -1.46 -9.97
N VAL A 139 -5.12 -0.25 -10.13
CA VAL A 139 -5.14 0.78 -9.09
C VAL A 139 -6.40 1.62 -9.22
N VAL A 140 -7.19 1.75 -8.16
CA VAL A 140 -8.42 2.57 -8.15
C VAL A 140 -8.11 4.05 -8.44
N PRO A 141 -9.08 4.81 -8.99
CA PRO A 141 -8.94 6.24 -9.22
C PRO A 141 -8.63 7.02 -7.93
N GLY A 142 -8.04 8.21 -8.11
CA GLY A 142 -7.68 9.08 -6.99
C GLY A 142 -6.31 8.73 -6.37
N LEU A 143 -5.71 9.73 -5.76
CA LEU A 143 -4.48 9.60 -4.97
C LEU A 143 -4.77 10.16 -3.58
N LEU A 144 -4.66 9.33 -2.55
CA LEU A 144 -4.86 9.76 -1.17
C LEU A 144 -3.55 10.35 -0.61
N GLY A 145 -3.13 11.51 -1.11
CA GLY A 145 -2.01 12.24 -0.54
C GLY A 145 -2.48 13.10 0.65
N ILE A 146 -1.81 12.97 1.78
CA ILE A 146 -2.10 13.68 3.03
C ILE A 146 -0.85 14.43 3.47
N GLY A 147 -0.98 15.72 3.72
CA GLY A 147 0.08 16.59 4.23
C GLY A 147 -0.43 17.97 4.57
N PRO A 148 0.26 18.66 5.47
CA PRO A 148 1.42 18.20 6.25
C PRO A 148 1.03 17.17 7.34
N ASP A 149 1.94 16.25 7.65
CA ASP A 149 1.70 15.10 8.53
C ASP A 149 1.39 15.47 9.99
N GLU A 150 1.92 16.59 10.47
CA GLU A 150 1.66 17.13 11.82
C GLU A 150 0.17 17.43 12.05
N GLN A 151 -0.58 17.68 10.99
CA GLN A 151 -2.01 18.01 11.03
C GLN A 151 -2.90 16.87 10.52
N ALA A 152 -2.32 15.73 10.18
CA ALA A 152 -3.08 14.62 9.59
C ALA A 152 -3.98 13.93 10.60
N PHE A 153 -3.47 13.72 11.82
CA PHE A 153 -4.16 12.95 12.88
C PHE A 153 -4.22 13.73 14.17
N ASP A 154 -5.32 13.61 14.88
CA ASP A 154 -5.50 14.11 16.26
C ASP A 154 -4.86 13.17 17.30
N ALA A 155 -5.00 13.54 18.59
CA ALA A 155 -4.47 12.77 19.71
C ALA A 155 -5.09 11.36 19.84
N ASN A 156 -6.27 11.13 19.27
CA ASN A 156 -6.96 9.83 19.26
C ASN A 156 -6.57 9.00 18.02
N GLY A 157 -5.80 9.57 17.09
CA GLY A 157 -5.40 8.93 15.83
C GLY A 157 -6.43 9.08 14.70
N ASP A 158 -7.48 9.88 14.89
CA ASP A 158 -8.45 10.21 13.86
C ASP A 158 -7.96 11.33 12.96
N PHE A 159 -8.44 11.35 11.70
CA PHE A 159 -8.13 12.46 10.80
C PHE A 159 -8.75 13.77 11.30
N VAL A 160 -7.93 14.82 11.37
CA VAL A 160 -8.37 16.16 11.77
C VAL A 160 -9.33 16.75 10.72
N GLU A 161 -8.97 16.68 9.43
CA GLU A 161 -9.73 17.32 8.38
C GLU A 161 -10.87 16.45 7.83
N HIS A 162 -12.08 16.99 7.76
CA HIS A 162 -13.22 16.33 7.11
C HIS A 162 -12.99 16.02 5.63
N ALA A 163 -12.17 16.82 4.94
CA ALA A 163 -11.81 16.56 3.55
C ALA A 163 -11.01 15.27 3.39
N ILE A 164 -10.11 14.97 4.33
CA ILE A 164 -9.35 13.71 4.36
C ILE A 164 -10.28 12.54 4.63
N LYS A 165 -11.18 12.66 5.59
CA LYS A 165 -12.19 11.61 5.90
C LYS A 165 -12.99 11.23 4.66
N ARG A 166 -13.52 12.23 3.92
CA ARG A 166 -14.26 11.97 2.66
C ARG A 166 -13.43 11.29 1.59
N LYS A 167 -12.14 11.66 1.45
CA LYS A 167 -11.23 10.99 0.49
C LYS A 167 -10.98 9.53 0.86
N VAL A 168 -10.85 9.23 2.15
CA VAL A 168 -10.70 7.85 2.64
C VAL A 168 -12.00 7.06 2.42
N ASP A 169 -13.16 7.66 2.69
CA ASP A 169 -14.46 7.02 2.43
C ASP A 169 -14.65 6.72 0.95
N GLN A 170 -14.28 7.64 0.05
CA GLN A 170 -14.31 7.41 -1.38
C GLN A 170 -13.35 6.29 -1.81
N LEU A 171 -12.12 6.27 -1.27
CA LEU A 171 -11.17 5.21 -1.53
C LEU A 171 -11.71 3.83 -1.11
N VAL A 172 -12.29 3.74 0.09
CA VAL A 172 -12.91 2.50 0.59
C VAL A 172 -14.09 2.08 -0.28
N HIS A 173 -14.93 3.04 -0.69
CA HIS A 173 -16.02 2.79 -1.64
C HIS A 173 -15.49 2.20 -2.95
N ASP A 174 -14.49 2.84 -3.57
CA ASP A 174 -13.93 2.37 -4.84
C ASP A 174 -13.32 0.97 -4.71
N LEU A 175 -12.57 0.70 -3.63
CA LEU A 175 -11.98 -0.61 -3.36
C LEU A 175 -13.03 -1.73 -3.19
N THR A 176 -14.19 -1.39 -2.62
CA THR A 176 -15.25 -2.37 -2.35
C THR A 176 -16.24 -2.55 -3.50
N HIS A 177 -16.31 -1.63 -4.47
CA HIS A 177 -17.28 -1.67 -5.58
C HIS A 177 -16.68 -1.89 -6.96
N ILE A 178 -15.42 -1.47 -7.20
CA ILE A 178 -14.73 -1.77 -8.47
C ILE A 178 -14.47 -3.28 -8.55
N ARG A 179 -14.65 -3.86 -9.73
CA ARG A 179 -14.40 -5.27 -10.01
C ARG A 179 -13.55 -5.41 -11.27
N ARG A 180 -12.74 -6.46 -11.31
CA ARG A 180 -12.17 -6.91 -12.57
C ARG A 180 -13.25 -7.66 -13.35
N GLY A 181 -13.40 -7.35 -14.62
CA GLY A 181 -14.23 -8.11 -15.56
C GLY A 181 -13.59 -9.44 -15.94
#